data_44adee27b9ea8997f1c9787bd0ab5ad1
#
_entry.id   44adee27b9ea8997f1c9787bd0ab5ad1
#
_cell.length_a   1.000
_cell.length_b   1.000
_cell.length_c   1.000
_cell.angle_alpha   90.00
_cell.angle_beta   90.00
_cell.angle_gamma   90.00
#
_symmetry.space_group_name_H-M   'P 1'
#
loop_
_entity.id
_entity.type
_entity.pdbx_description
1 polymer ?
#
loop_
_entity_poly.entity_id
_entity_poly.type
_entity_poly.pdbx_seq_one_letter_code
_entity_poly.pdbx_strand_id
1 'polypeptide(L)'
;MADGLVQARGLRKHFGDFEAVRGVDIDVARGEVFGFLGPNGAGKSSTMRMIACVSPRTDGSLQVLGMDPDVDGPRIRARIGVVPQLDNLDTELTVRQNLQIYGRYFGLSRAHVRAKASELLEFAQLTERAEHEVEPLSGGMKRRLTIARALVNEPELLLLDEPTTGLDPQARHLLWERLYRLKREGVTQIITTHYMDEAEQLCDRLVVMDGGVIVAEGSPAELIGRYSTREVLELRFDVERRPDATALAPFAERVEELPDRLLLYSADGEHTHAEVARAGFVPLSALARRSTLEDVFLRLTGRTLVD
;
A
#
# COMPACT_ATOMS: atom_id res chain seq x y z
N MET A 1 -12.24 -20.12 14.22
CA MET A 1 -11.08 -19.25 14.02
C MET A 1 -10.95 -19.10 12.53
N ALA A 2 -10.95 -17.88 11.98
CA ALA A 2 -10.77 -17.67 10.54
C ALA A 2 -9.41 -18.27 10.14
N ASP A 3 -9.40 -19.02 9.04
CA ASP A 3 -8.21 -19.68 8.49
C ASP A 3 -7.31 -18.59 7.87
N GLY A 4 -6.52 -17.93 8.73
CA GLY A 4 -5.64 -16.82 8.35
C GLY A 4 -4.55 -17.32 7.40
N LEU A 5 -4.43 -16.69 6.24
CA LEU A 5 -3.41 -17.06 5.24
C LEU A 5 -2.00 -16.64 5.68
N VAL A 6 -1.90 -15.51 6.39
CA VAL A 6 -0.68 -15.05 7.08
C VAL A 6 -1.02 -14.73 8.52
N GLN A 7 -0.26 -15.27 9.46
CA GLN A 7 -0.43 -15.02 10.89
C GLN A 7 0.92 -14.73 11.52
N ALA A 8 1.02 -13.60 12.22
CA ALA A 8 2.19 -13.24 12.99
C ALA A 8 1.79 -12.85 14.41
N ARG A 9 2.64 -13.21 15.40
CA ARG A 9 2.47 -12.82 16.80
C ARG A 9 3.81 -12.40 17.38
N GLY A 10 3.85 -11.19 17.91
CA GLY A 10 5.05 -10.60 18.48
C GLY A 10 6.21 -10.56 17.51
N LEU A 11 5.97 -10.46 16.20
CA LEU A 11 6.99 -10.56 15.16
C LEU A 11 8.03 -9.46 15.30
N ARG A 12 9.33 -9.84 15.33
CA ARG A 12 10.45 -8.91 15.50
C ARG A 12 11.51 -9.10 14.42
N LYS A 13 12.14 -7.99 14.06
CA LYS A 13 13.30 -8.00 13.16
C LYS A 13 14.37 -7.01 13.60
N HIS A 14 15.55 -7.54 13.85
CA HIS A 14 16.74 -6.76 14.14
C HIS A 14 17.76 -6.83 12.99
N PHE A 15 18.44 -5.74 12.74
CA PHE A 15 19.61 -5.62 11.88
C PHE A 15 20.75 -5.00 12.73
N GLY A 16 21.62 -5.85 13.31
CA GLY A 16 22.53 -5.41 14.35
C GLY A 16 21.75 -4.84 15.53
N ASP A 17 22.08 -3.62 15.95
CA ASP A 17 21.43 -2.92 17.06
C ASP A 17 20.10 -2.23 16.65
N PHE A 18 19.79 -2.18 15.38
CA PHE A 18 18.57 -1.52 14.87
C PHE A 18 17.40 -2.49 14.84
N GLU A 19 16.35 -2.19 15.62
CA GLU A 19 15.10 -2.95 15.63
C GLU A 19 14.12 -2.37 14.62
N ALA A 20 14.05 -3.01 13.43
CA ALA A 20 13.23 -2.57 12.31
C ALA A 20 11.74 -2.97 12.45
N VAL A 21 11.44 -4.07 13.16
CA VAL A 21 10.08 -4.52 13.46
C VAL A 21 10.03 -4.91 14.94
N ARG A 22 9.09 -4.32 15.68
CA ARG A 22 9.11 -4.24 17.14
C ARG A 22 7.90 -4.92 17.77
N GLY A 23 7.70 -6.21 17.44
CA GLY A 23 6.64 -7.01 18.06
C GLY A 23 5.27 -6.76 17.45
N VAL A 24 5.13 -6.95 16.11
CA VAL A 24 3.86 -6.75 15.41
C VAL A 24 3.02 -8.03 15.37
N ASP A 25 1.71 -7.86 15.50
CA ASP A 25 0.71 -8.89 15.35
C ASP A 25 -0.06 -8.66 14.06
N ILE A 26 -0.22 -9.71 13.24
CA ILE A 26 -0.86 -9.61 11.92
C ILE A 26 -1.70 -10.86 11.69
N ASP A 27 -2.90 -10.67 11.17
CA ASP A 27 -3.76 -11.71 10.64
C ASP A 27 -4.28 -11.28 9.27
N VAL A 28 -3.98 -12.04 8.21
CA VAL A 28 -4.50 -11.79 6.87
C VAL A 28 -5.41 -12.93 6.46
N ALA A 29 -6.66 -12.62 6.13
CA ALA A 29 -7.65 -13.58 5.69
C ALA A 29 -7.45 -13.98 4.21
N ARG A 30 -7.98 -15.14 3.82
CA ARG A 30 -7.97 -15.58 2.42
C ARG A 30 -8.88 -14.67 1.57
N GLY A 31 -8.39 -14.24 0.40
CA GLY A 31 -9.10 -13.35 -0.53
C GLY A 31 -9.12 -11.87 -0.12
N GLU A 32 -8.46 -11.52 0.99
CA GLU A 32 -8.34 -10.15 1.49
C GLU A 32 -7.23 -9.38 0.76
N VAL A 33 -7.42 -8.09 0.57
CA VAL A 33 -6.35 -7.13 0.25
C VAL A 33 -5.97 -6.43 1.55
N PHE A 34 -4.81 -6.77 2.09
CA PHE A 34 -4.29 -6.25 3.34
C PHE A 34 -3.17 -5.23 3.11
N GLY A 35 -3.26 -4.05 3.74
CA GLY A 35 -2.32 -2.95 3.56
C GLY A 35 -1.36 -2.77 4.72
N PHE A 36 -0.09 -2.48 4.42
CA PHE A 36 0.85 -1.86 5.34
C PHE A 36 1.05 -0.41 4.91
N LEU A 37 0.46 0.53 5.65
CA LEU A 37 0.58 1.97 5.41
C LEU A 37 1.58 2.58 6.39
N GLY A 38 2.44 3.47 5.94
CA GLY A 38 3.37 4.17 6.82
C GLY A 38 4.54 4.80 6.08
N PRO A 39 5.36 5.63 6.76
CA PRO A 39 6.50 6.31 6.16
C PRO A 39 7.63 5.34 5.81
N ASN A 40 8.63 5.87 5.11
CA ASN A 40 9.88 5.16 4.87
C ASN A 40 10.56 4.84 6.21
N GLY A 41 11.08 3.62 6.35
CA GLY A 41 11.67 3.15 7.60
C GLY A 41 10.69 2.65 8.67
N ALA A 42 9.37 2.67 8.43
CA ALA A 42 8.37 2.17 9.39
C ALA A 42 8.38 0.65 9.62
N GLY A 43 9.18 -0.12 8.87
CA GLY A 43 9.26 -1.58 9.02
C GLY A 43 8.44 -2.37 7.99
N LYS A 44 7.69 -1.73 7.10
CA LYS A 44 6.83 -2.36 6.09
C LYS A 44 7.55 -3.39 5.23
N SER A 45 8.60 -2.97 4.51
CA SER A 45 9.37 -3.87 3.63
C SER A 45 10.12 -4.95 4.40
N SER A 46 10.54 -4.69 5.65
CA SER A 46 11.15 -5.72 6.51
C SER A 46 10.13 -6.80 6.86
N THR A 47 8.90 -6.42 7.22
CA THR A 47 7.80 -7.35 7.47
C THR A 47 7.46 -8.14 6.20
N MET A 48 7.34 -7.45 5.07
CA MET A 48 7.09 -8.08 3.77
C MET A 48 8.16 -9.13 3.41
N ARG A 49 9.44 -8.82 3.64
CA ARG A 49 10.56 -9.76 3.37
C ARG A 49 10.54 -11.00 4.26
N MET A 50 10.05 -10.90 5.50
CA MET A 50 9.85 -12.06 6.36
C MET A 50 8.71 -12.94 5.83
N ILE A 51 7.57 -12.35 5.45
CA ILE A 51 6.43 -13.05 4.85
C ILE A 51 6.84 -13.72 3.51
N ALA A 52 7.68 -13.06 2.71
CA ALA A 52 8.22 -13.59 1.45
C ALA A 52 9.29 -14.69 1.62
N CYS A 53 9.64 -15.07 2.83
CA CYS A 53 10.71 -16.04 3.14
C CYS A 53 12.08 -15.62 2.57
N VAL A 54 12.37 -14.30 2.53
CA VAL A 54 13.64 -13.73 2.04
C VAL A 54 14.54 -13.32 3.21
N SER A 55 13.95 -12.99 4.35
CA SER A 55 14.68 -12.61 5.57
C SER A 55 14.10 -13.38 6.75
N PRO A 56 14.92 -14.07 7.57
CA PRO A 56 14.42 -14.74 8.77
C PRO A 56 13.96 -13.71 9.80
N ARG A 57 12.96 -14.05 10.60
CA ARG A 57 12.60 -13.28 11.79
C ARG A 57 13.69 -13.36 12.84
N THR A 58 13.73 -12.38 13.75
CA THR A 58 14.62 -12.43 14.90
C THR A 58 13.93 -13.04 16.11
N ASP A 59 12.63 -12.73 16.29
CA ASP A 59 11.80 -13.26 17.38
C ASP A 59 10.31 -13.25 16.99
N GLY A 60 9.46 -13.83 17.83
CA GLY A 60 8.04 -13.98 17.59
C GLY A 60 7.70 -15.19 16.72
N SER A 61 6.47 -15.28 16.29
CA SER A 61 5.99 -16.33 15.39
C SER A 61 5.45 -15.77 14.09
N LEU A 62 5.64 -16.53 13.00
CA LEU A 62 5.11 -16.21 11.69
C LEU A 62 4.70 -17.50 10.97
N GLN A 63 3.48 -17.52 10.47
CA GLN A 63 2.97 -18.57 9.59
C GLN A 63 2.48 -17.94 8.29
N VAL A 64 2.85 -18.54 7.17
CA VAL A 64 2.40 -18.17 5.83
C VAL A 64 1.89 -19.42 5.15
N LEU A 65 0.64 -19.40 4.68
CA LEU A 65 -0.03 -20.57 4.12
C LEU A 65 -0.04 -21.80 5.09
N GLY A 66 -0.12 -21.52 6.40
CA GLY A 66 -0.05 -22.54 7.45
C GLY A 66 1.32 -23.17 7.69
N MET A 67 2.39 -22.60 7.12
CA MET A 67 3.77 -23.09 7.18
C MET A 67 4.69 -22.03 7.83
N ASP A 68 5.78 -22.49 8.46
CA ASP A 68 6.81 -21.60 9.02
C ASP A 68 7.80 -21.16 7.92
N PRO A 69 7.96 -19.85 7.63
CA PRO A 69 8.89 -19.33 6.65
C PRO A 69 10.35 -19.74 6.83
N ASP A 70 10.80 -19.91 8.07
CA ASP A 70 12.18 -20.26 8.37
C ASP A 70 12.48 -21.75 8.13
N VAL A 71 11.43 -22.59 8.09
CA VAL A 71 11.53 -24.06 7.88
C VAL A 71 11.08 -24.44 6.47
N ASP A 72 9.91 -23.97 6.05
CA ASP A 72 9.24 -24.36 4.81
C ASP A 72 9.40 -23.30 3.68
N GLY A 73 10.35 -22.40 3.77
CA GLY A 73 10.52 -21.27 2.83
C GLY A 73 10.40 -21.65 1.35
N PRO A 74 11.08 -22.71 0.84
CA PRO A 74 10.92 -23.13 -0.55
C PRO A 74 9.50 -23.53 -0.95
N ARG A 75 8.76 -24.19 -0.05
CA ARG A 75 7.37 -24.61 -0.26
C ARG A 75 6.42 -23.43 -0.29
N ILE A 76 6.66 -22.45 0.58
CA ILE A 76 5.90 -21.19 0.60
C ILE A 76 6.17 -20.40 -0.68
N ARG A 77 7.46 -20.20 -1.05
CA ARG A 77 7.83 -19.43 -2.25
C ARG A 77 7.26 -20.03 -3.54
N ALA A 78 7.03 -21.34 -3.60
CA ALA A 78 6.37 -21.96 -4.75
C ALA A 78 4.89 -21.58 -4.91
N ARG A 79 4.25 -21.04 -3.85
CA ARG A 79 2.81 -20.72 -3.79
C ARG A 79 2.52 -19.23 -3.62
N ILE A 80 3.55 -18.39 -3.57
CA ILE A 80 3.41 -16.94 -3.48
C ILE A 80 3.98 -16.26 -4.73
N GLY A 81 3.45 -15.07 -5.03
CA GLY A 81 4.02 -14.15 -6.00
C GLY A 81 4.62 -12.95 -5.28
N VAL A 82 5.78 -12.47 -5.72
CA VAL A 82 6.43 -11.31 -5.11
C VAL A 82 6.74 -10.27 -6.17
N VAL A 83 6.24 -9.07 -5.95
CA VAL A 83 6.50 -7.87 -6.75
C VAL A 83 7.35 -6.93 -5.89
N PRO A 84 8.67 -6.88 -6.09
CA PRO A 84 9.55 -6.02 -5.31
C PRO A 84 9.37 -4.55 -5.69
N GLN A 85 9.86 -3.64 -4.86
CA GLN A 85 9.82 -2.20 -5.11
C GLN A 85 10.57 -1.82 -6.40
N LEU A 86 11.78 -2.38 -6.59
CA LEU A 86 12.54 -2.20 -7.82
C LEU A 86 12.23 -3.33 -8.80
N ASP A 87 12.05 -2.98 -10.07
CA ASP A 87 11.88 -3.97 -11.12
C ASP A 87 13.17 -4.77 -11.30
N ASN A 88 13.04 -6.09 -11.31
CA ASN A 88 14.14 -7.03 -11.48
C ASN A 88 13.94 -7.89 -12.74
N LEU A 89 13.44 -7.25 -13.81
CA LEU A 89 13.26 -7.87 -15.11
C LEU A 89 14.63 -8.11 -15.77
N ASP A 90 14.74 -9.18 -16.53
CA ASP A 90 15.90 -9.43 -17.35
C ASP A 90 15.80 -8.59 -18.63
N THR A 91 16.72 -7.65 -18.79
CA THR A 91 16.71 -6.68 -19.90
C THR A 91 17.21 -7.26 -21.21
N GLU A 92 17.94 -8.38 -21.18
CA GLU A 92 18.42 -9.09 -22.36
C GLU A 92 17.36 -10.02 -22.97
N LEU A 93 16.25 -10.20 -22.25
CA LEU A 93 15.15 -11.05 -22.68
C LEU A 93 13.98 -10.22 -23.22
N THR A 94 13.20 -10.84 -24.11
CA THR A 94 11.93 -10.25 -24.53
C THR A 94 10.91 -10.29 -23.39
N VAL A 95 9.85 -9.50 -23.53
CA VAL A 95 8.70 -9.46 -22.60
C VAL A 95 8.15 -10.87 -22.37
N ARG A 96 7.92 -11.64 -23.45
CA ARG A 96 7.45 -13.02 -23.39
C ARG A 96 8.46 -13.94 -22.71
N GLN A 97 9.73 -13.82 -23.04
CA GLN A 97 10.79 -14.66 -22.48
C GLN A 97 10.93 -14.47 -20.95
N ASN A 98 10.78 -13.23 -20.45
CA ASN A 98 10.76 -12.97 -19.01
C ASN A 98 9.69 -13.81 -18.29
N LEU A 99 8.48 -13.90 -18.82
CA LEU A 99 7.42 -14.75 -18.27
C LEU A 99 7.74 -16.23 -18.37
N GLN A 100 8.24 -16.67 -19.54
CA GLN A 100 8.50 -18.08 -19.81
C GLN A 100 9.65 -18.64 -18.98
N ILE A 101 10.74 -17.90 -18.83
CA ILE A 101 11.88 -18.34 -18.02
C ILE A 101 11.50 -18.40 -16.55
N TYR A 102 10.76 -17.40 -16.06
CA TYR A 102 10.31 -17.38 -14.68
C TYR A 102 9.40 -18.57 -14.36
N GLY A 103 8.45 -18.93 -15.25
CA GLY A 103 7.63 -20.13 -15.11
C GLY A 103 8.44 -21.43 -15.04
N ARG A 104 9.59 -21.49 -15.71
CA ARG A 104 10.48 -22.66 -15.64
C ARG A 104 11.16 -22.82 -14.27
N TYR A 105 11.43 -21.73 -13.56
CA TYR A 105 11.96 -21.81 -12.18
C TYR A 105 10.99 -22.50 -11.22
N PHE A 106 9.68 -22.44 -11.50
CA PHE A 106 8.66 -23.18 -10.75
C PHE A 106 8.45 -24.62 -11.24
N GLY A 107 9.24 -25.11 -12.18
CA GLY A 107 9.13 -26.47 -12.71
C GLY A 107 7.91 -26.72 -13.61
N LEU A 108 7.26 -25.65 -14.06
CA LEU A 108 6.08 -25.75 -14.93
C LEU A 108 6.44 -26.29 -16.32
N SER A 109 5.54 -27.09 -16.92
CA SER A 109 5.75 -27.63 -18.27
C SER A 109 5.82 -26.54 -19.32
N ARG A 110 6.57 -26.77 -20.41
CA ARG A 110 6.71 -25.81 -21.51
C ARG A 110 5.37 -25.40 -22.14
N ALA A 111 4.42 -26.34 -22.23
CA ALA A 111 3.10 -26.07 -22.78
C ALA A 111 2.28 -25.16 -21.85
N HIS A 112 2.29 -25.46 -20.54
CA HIS A 112 1.61 -24.66 -19.53
C HIS A 112 2.18 -23.23 -19.47
N VAL A 113 3.52 -23.10 -19.39
CA VAL A 113 4.20 -21.80 -19.37
C VAL A 113 3.89 -20.96 -20.60
N ARG A 114 3.82 -21.58 -21.79
CA ARG A 114 3.49 -20.86 -23.03
C ARG A 114 2.05 -20.32 -23.00
N ALA A 115 1.10 -21.13 -22.59
CA ALA A 115 -0.30 -20.74 -22.46
C ALA A 115 -0.46 -19.61 -21.42
N LYS A 116 0.14 -19.80 -20.23
CA LYS A 116 0.10 -18.81 -19.14
C LYS A 116 0.77 -17.49 -19.50
N ALA A 117 1.90 -17.54 -20.22
CA ALA A 117 2.56 -16.32 -20.70
C ALA A 117 1.66 -15.52 -21.66
N SER A 118 0.89 -16.17 -22.52
CA SER A 118 -0.06 -15.46 -23.41
C SER A 118 -1.20 -14.81 -22.65
N GLU A 119 -1.79 -15.50 -21.66
CA GLU A 119 -2.80 -14.95 -20.76
C GLU A 119 -2.27 -13.73 -19.97
N LEU A 120 -1.05 -13.85 -19.42
CA LEU A 120 -0.42 -12.79 -18.63
C LEU A 120 0.02 -11.59 -19.47
N LEU A 121 0.38 -11.79 -20.73
CA LEU A 121 0.64 -10.69 -21.68
C LEU A 121 -0.64 -9.90 -21.96
N GLU A 122 -1.77 -10.57 -22.11
CA GLU A 122 -3.07 -9.92 -22.25
C GLU A 122 -3.46 -9.18 -20.97
N PHE A 123 -3.32 -9.83 -19.81
CA PHE A 123 -3.52 -9.22 -18.50
C PHE A 123 -2.69 -7.93 -18.34
N ALA A 124 -1.42 -7.96 -18.71
CA ALA A 124 -0.50 -6.82 -18.61
C ALA A 124 -0.70 -5.77 -19.73
N GLN A 125 -1.53 -6.05 -20.75
CA GLN A 125 -1.66 -5.26 -21.99
C GLN A 125 -0.30 -5.08 -22.72
N LEU A 126 0.44 -6.18 -22.84
CA LEU A 126 1.75 -6.21 -23.48
C LEU A 126 1.82 -7.19 -24.67
N THR A 127 0.66 -7.66 -25.15
CA THR A 127 0.60 -8.64 -26.25
C THR A 127 1.33 -8.16 -27.50
N GLU A 128 1.12 -6.89 -27.89
CA GLU A 128 1.79 -6.29 -29.07
C GLU A 128 3.31 -6.06 -28.85
N ARG A 129 3.74 -6.08 -27.61
CA ARG A 129 5.14 -5.90 -27.22
C ARG A 129 5.83 -7.20 -26.80
N ALA A 130 5.14 -8.34 -26.96
CA ALA A 130 5.60 -9.64 -26.47
C ALA A 130 7.00 -10.04 -26.92
N GLU A 131 7.35 -9.73 -28.15
CA GLU A 131 8.65 -10.07 -28.77
C GLU A 131 9.67 -8.92 -28.70
N HIS A 132 9.33 -7.78 -28.07
CA HIS A 132 10.27 -6.69 -27.86
C HIS A 132 11.10 -6.94 -26.60
N GLU A 133 12.30 -6.40 -26.56
CA GLU A 133 13.14 -6.34 -25.37
C GLU A 133 12.50 -5.49 -24.27
N VAL A 134 12.90 -5.74 -23.03
CA VAL A 134 12.33 -5.05 -21.87
C VAL A 134 12.86 -3.63 -21.71
N GLU A 135 14.11 -3.37 -22.15
CA GLU A 135 14.76 -2.09 -21.89
C GLU A 135 13.98 -0.87 -22.44
N PRO A 136 13.44 -0.88 -23.67
CA PRO A 136 12.69 0.27 -24.21
C PRO A 136 11.28 0.45 -23.65
N LEU A 137 10.83 -0.40 -22.72
CA LEU A 137 9.51 -0.25 -22.09
C LEU A 137 9.48 0.94 -21.13
N SER A 138 8.32 1.62 -21.06
CA SER A 138 8.08 2.62 -20.03
C SER A 138 8.07 1.99 -18.63
N GLY A 139 8.29 2.80 -17.57
CA GLY A 139 8.22 2.33 -16.18
C GLY A 139 6.90 1.62 -15.85
N GLY A 140 5.77 2.18 -16.29
CA GLY A 140 4.47 1.54 -16.11
C GLY A 140 4.32 0.22 -16.85
N MET A 141 4.93 0.06 -18.04
CA MET A 141 4.95 -1.22 -18.77
C MET A 141 5.84 -2.24 -18.06
N LYS A 142 7.02 -1.83 -17.58
CA LYS A 142 7.91 -2.68 -16.78
C LYS A 142 7.21 -3.15 -15.51
N ARG A 143 6.53 -2.26 -14.80
CA ARG A 143 5.79 -2.60 -13.58
C ARG A 143 4.68 -3.61 -13.84
N ARG A 144 3.89 -3.43 -14.91
CA ARG A 144 2.85 -4.40 -15.32
C ARG A 144 3.43 -5.76 -15.68
N LEU A 145 4.59 -5.80 -16.35
CA LEU A 145 5.30 -7.04 -16.64
C LEU A 145 5.81 -7.73 -15.37
N THR A 146 6.34 -6.97 -14.39
CA THR A 146 6.80 -7.49 -13.11
C THR A 146 5.65 -8.15 -12.34
N ILE A 147 4.46 -7.54 -12.34
CA ILE A 147 3.27 -8.13 -11.72
C ILE A 147 2.82 -9.38 -12.48
N ALA A 148 2.73 -9.31 -13.80
CA ALA A 148 2.39 -10.48 -14.61
C ALA A 148 3.36 -11.65 -14.35
N ARG A 149 4.65 -11.37 -14.22
CA ARG A 149 5.66 -12.37 -13.90
C ARG A 149 5.44 -13.01 -12.51
N ALA A 150 5.02 -12.22 -11.52
CA ALA A 150 4.70 -12.72 -10.19
C ALA A 150 3.44 -13.61 -10.14
N LEU A 151 2.64 -13.62 -11.21
CA LEU A 151 1.43 -14.45 -11.35
C LEU A 151 1.65 -15.75 -12.13
N VAL A 152 2.85 -15.99 -12.63
CA VAL A 152 3.15 -17.15 -13.52
C VAL A 152 2.89 -18.48 -12.83
N ASN A 153 3.15 -18.57 -11.53
CA ASN A 153 2.95 -19.77 -10.70
C ASN A 153 1.55 -19.87 -10.06
N GLU A 154 0.59 -19.02 -10.48
CA GLU A 154 -0.77 -18.99 -9.95
C GLU A 154 -0.80 -18.90 -8.41
N PRO A 155 -0.24 -17.85 -7.83
CA PRO A 155 -0.02 -17.75 -6.40
C PRO A 155 -1.33 -17.62 -5.62
N GLU A 156 -1.36 -18.22 -4.41
CA GLU A 156 -2.44 -18.02 -3.44
C GLU A 156 -2.31 -16.69 -2.69
N LEU A 157 -1.08 -16.15 -2.63
CA LEU A 157 -0.73 -14.89 -1.98
C LEU A 157 0.18 -14.07 -2.89
N LEU A 158 -0.23 -12.84 -3.20
CA LEU A 158 0.57 -11.87 -3.94
C LEU A 158 1.08 -10.79 -2.99
N LEU A 159 2.39 -10.63 -2.93
CA LEU A 159 3.08 -9.62 -2.14
C LEU A 159 3.53 -8.47 -3.05
N LEU A 160 3.11 -7.25 -2.75
CA LEU A 160 3.36 -6.06 -3.57
C LEU A 160 4.06 -4.99 -2.72
N ASP A 161 5.36 -4.83 -2.92
CA ASP A 161 6.14 -3.81 -2.21
C ASP A 161 6.12 -2.50 -3.01
N GLU A 162 5.39 -1.50 -2.52
CA GLU A 162 5.18 -0.18 -3.12
C GLU A 162 4.88 -0.25 -4.64
N PRO A 163 3.76 -0.89 -5.05
CA PRO A 163 3.55 -1.25 -6.45
C PRO A 163 3.37 -0.07 -7.40
N THR A 164 3.00 1.11 -6.93
CA THR A 164 2.71 2.29 -7.75
C THR A 164 3.77 3.39 -7.67
N THR A 165 4.81 3.20 -6.86
CA THR A 165 5.87 4.20 -6.72
C THR A 165 6.54 4.49 -8.07
N GLY A 166 6.67 5.78 -8.40
CA GLY A 166 7.28 6.24 -9.65
C GLY A 166 6.40 6.11 -10.90
N LEU A 167 5.13 5.71 -10.76
CA LEU A 167 4.18 5.69 -11.86
C LEU A 167 3.45 7.02 -12.01
N ASP A 168 3.20 7.40 -13.25
CA ASP A 168 2.29 8.49 -13.54
C ASP A 168 0.83 8.15 -13.13
N PRO A 169 -0.07 9.14 -12.97
CA PRO A 169 -1.44 8.90 -12.51
C PRO A 169 -2.22 7.91 -13.37
N GLN A 170 -2.03 7.92 -14.69
CA GLN A 170 -2.73 7.02 -15.60
C GLN A 170 -2.25 5.58 -15.43
N ALA A 171 -0.94 5.37 -15.36
CA ALA A 171 -0.35 4.05 -15.11
C ALA A 171 -0.76 3.48 -13.75
N ARG A 172 -0.85 4.35 -12.70
CA ARG A 172 -1.33 4.00 -11.37
C ARG A 172 -2.77 3.48 -11.40
N HIS A 173 -3.70 4.22 -12.02
CA HIS A 173 -5.11 3.80 -12.12
C HIS A 173 -5.25 2.47 -12.87
N LEU A 174 -4.52 2.30 -13.98
CA LEU A 174 -4.54 1.06 -14.73
C LEU A 174 -4.03 -0.12 -13.89
N LEU A 175 -3.02 0.12 -13.05
CA LEU A 175 -2.53 -0.90 -12.13
C LEU A 175 -3.58 -1.26 -11.07
N TRP A 176 -4.24 -0.28 -10.46
CA TRP A 176 -5.31 -0.49 -9.48
C TRP A 176 -6.44 -1.35 -10.05
N GLU A 177 -6.87 -1.09 -11.29
CA GLU A 177 -7.86 -1.93 -11.99
C GLU A 177 -7.43 -3.40 -12.07
N ARG A 178 -6.12 -3.66 -12.33
CA ARG A 178 -5.58 -5.02 -12.40
C ARG A 178 -5.56 -5.70 -11.03
N LEU A 179 -5.12 -5.00 -10.00
CA LEU A 179 -5.12 -5.52 -8.63
C LEU A 179 -6.55 -5.80 -8.15
N TYR A 180 -7.49 -4.92 -8.49
CA TYR A 180 -8.90 -5.12 -8.18
C TYR A 180 -9.50 -6.35 -8.89
N ARG A 181 -9.10 -6.59 -10.14
CA ARG A 181 -9.49 -7.80 -10.88
C ARG A 181 -8.97 -9.06 -10.17
N LEU A 182 -7.69 -9.10 -9.79
CA LEU A 182 -7.10 -10.22 -9.05
C LEU A 182 -7.83 -10.48 -7.72
N LYS A 183 -8.22 -9.43 -6.99
CA LYS A 183 -9.04 -9.56 -5.78
C LYS A 183 -10.36 -10.26 -6.07
N ARG A 184 -11.06 -9.87 -7.14
CA ARG A 184 -12.32 -10.50 -7.55
C ARG A 184 -12.15 -11.97 -7.97
N GLU A 185 -11.00 -12.35 -8.45
CA GLU A 185 -10.60 -13.72 -8.78
C GLU A 185 -10.18 -14.53 -7.53
N GLY A 186 -10.19 -13.91 -6.34
CA GLY A 186 -9.92 -14.56 -5.05
C GLY A 186 -8.46 -14.60 -4.65
N VAL A 187 -7.57 -13.89 -5.35
CA VAL A 187 -6.15 -13.80 -5.00
C VAL A 187 -5.99 -12.91 -3.78
N THR A 188 -5.42 -13.48 -2.71
CA THR A 188 -5.06 -12.71 -1.50
C THR A 188 -3.88 -11.80 -1.82
N GLN A 189 -3.94 -10.55 -1.38
CA GLN A 189 -2.89 -9.56 -1.66
C GLN A 189 -2.42 -8.90 -0.37
N ILE A 190 -1.12 -8.71 -0.26
CA ILE A 190 -0.52 -7.84 0.76
C ILE A 190 0.22 -6.72 0.06
N ILE A 191 -0.11 -5.48 0.40
CA ILE A 191 0.43 -4.29 -0.26
C ILE A 191 1.14 -3.44 0.80
N THR A 192 2.39 -3.05 0.54
CA THR A 192 3.02 -1.95 1.28
C THR A 192 2.85 -0.66 0.49
N THR A 193 2.55 0.42 1.16
CA THR A 193 2.44 1.73 0.53
C THR A 193 2.70 2.86 1.53
N HIS A 194 3.10 3.99 1.03
CA HIS A 194 3.09 5.27 1.73
C HIS A 194 2.04 6.23 1.14
N TYR A 195 1.32 5.80 0.08
CA TYR A 195 0.22 6.56 -0.52
C TYR A 195 -1.11 6.19 0.13
N MET A 196 -1.76 7.16 0.78
CA MET A 196 -3.03 6.96 1.47
C MET A 196 -4.17 6.67 0.50
N ASP A 197 -4.19 7.33 -0.66
CA ASP A 197 -5.15 7.11 -1.72
C ASP A 197 -5.10 5.66 -2.25
N GLU A 198 -3.91 5.08 -2.38
CA GLU A 198 -3.75 3.67 -2.75
C GLU A 198 -4.32 2.73 -1.68
N ALA A 199 -3.97 2.98 -0.41
CA ALA A 199 -4.47 2.17 0.70
C ALA A 199 -6.00 2.25 0.82
N GLU A 200 -6.56 3.46 0.64
CA GLU A 200 -8.01 3.71 0.72
C GLU A 200 -8.79 3.04 -0.42
N GLN A 201 -8.22 3.00 -1.64
CA GLN A 201 -8.86 2.41 -2.81
C GLN A 201 -8.75 0.89 -2.87
N LEU A 202 -7.62 0.31 -2.46
CA LEU A 202 -7.36 -1.10 -2.70
C LEU A 202 -7.60 -2.00 -1.49
N CYS A 203 -7.32 -1.51 -0.26
CA CYS A 203 -7.29 -2.36 0.92
C CYS A 203 -8.68 -2.58 1.52
N ASP A 204 -8.98 -3.83 1.89
CA ASP A 204 -10.12 -4.15 2.73
C ASP A 204 -9.86 -3.75 4.17
N ARG A 205 -8.64 -4.03 4.62
CA ARG A 205 -8.12 -3.73 5.95
C ARG A 205 -6.64 -3.40 5.84
N LEU A 206 -6.18 -2.56 6.75
CA LEU A 206 -4.78 -2.16 6.78
C LEU A 206 -4.31 -1.93 8.21
N VAL A 207 -2.99 -1.97 8.35
CA VAL A 207 -2.29 -1.50 9.54
C VAL A 207 -1.53 -0.22 9.20
N VAL A 208 -1.58 0.74 10.10
CA VAL A 208 -0.71 1.92 10.07
C VAL A 208 0.52 1.60 10.89
N MET A 209 1.68 1.63 10.26
CA MET A 209 2.98 1.37 10.89
C MET A 209 3.78 2.67 11.04
N ASP A 210 4.37 2.86 12.21
CA ASP A 210 5.36 3.91 12.46
C ASP A 210 6.42 3.40 13.43
N GLY A 211 7.71 3.69 13.16
CA GLY A 211 8.81 3.30 14.04
C GLY A 211 8.90 1.80 14.37
N GLY A 212 8.48 0.93 13.47
CA GLY A 212 8.54 -0.53 13.64
C GLY A 212 7.35 -1.14 14.42
N VAL A 213 6.34 -0.36 14.80
CA VAL A 213 5.15 -0.83 15.51
C VAL A 213 3.87 -0.56 14.71
N ILE A 214 2.81 -1.31 14.99
CA ILE A 214 1.47 -1.02 14.49
C ILE A 214 0.83 -0.01 15.45
N VAL A 215 0.44 1.17 14.93
CA VAL A 215 -0.21 2.23 15.69
C VAL A 215 -1.73 2.24 15.54
N ALA A 216 -2.24 1.66 14.45
CA ALA A 216 -3.68 1.48 14.24
C ALA A 216 -3.92 0.32 13.24
N GLU A 217 -5.11 -0.30 13.34
CA GLU A 217 -5.58 -1.34 12.43
C GLU A 217 -7.07 -1.21 12.22
N GLY A 218 -7.54 -1.46 11.00
CA GLY A 218 -8.93 -1.46 10.59
C GLY A 218 -9.11 -1.33 9.08
N SER A 219 -10.35 -1.32 8.62
CA SER A 219 -10.66 -0.88 7.26
C SER A 219 -10.42 0.63 7.11
N PRO A 220 -10.19 1.14 5.90
CA PRO A 220 -10.07 2.59 5.67
C PRO A 220 -11.20 3.39 6.33
N ALA A 221 -12.45 2.94 6.13
CA ALA A 221 -13.63 3.61 6.68
C ALA A 221 -13.68 3.59 8.22
N GLU A 222 -13.31 2.46 8.86
CA GLU A 222 -13.23 2.36 10.32
C GLU A 222 -12.14 3.27 10.91
N LEU A 223 -10.97 3.33 10.25
CA LEU A 223 -9.88 4.19 10.69
C LEU A 223 -10.26 5.67 10.58
N ILE A 224 -10.86 6.08 9.46
CA ILE A 224 -11.36 7.45 9.27
C ILE A 224 -12.40 7.76 10.33
N GLY A 225 -13.39 6.90 10.54
CA GLY A 225 -14.45 7.13 11.52
C GLY A 225 -13.97 7.16 12.98
N ARG A 226 -12.88 6.46 13.31
CA ARG A 226 -12.29 6.39 14.65
C ARG A 226 -11.34 7.55 14.96
N TYR A 227 -10.57 7.99 13.97
CA TYR A 227 -9.45 8.91 14.17
C TYR A 227 -9.63 10.27 13.52
N SER A 228 -10.72 10.50 12.76
CA SER A 228 -11.03 11.79 12.18
C SER A 228 -12.50 12.16 12.40
N THR A 229 -12.87 13.36 11.98
CA THR A 229 -14.25 13.82 11.91
C THR A 229 -14.85 13.43 10.55
N ARG A 230 -16.14 13.68 10.34
CA ARG A 230 -16.79 13.41 9.07
C ARG A 230 -16.20 14.23 7.92
N GLU A 231 -15.91 15.51 8.21
CA GLU A 231 -15.46 16.48 7.21
C GLU A 231 -14.28 17.30 7.73
N VAL A 232 -13.53 17.84 6.79
CA VAL A 232 -12.43 18.79 7.03
C VAL A 232 -12.67 20.01 6.18
N LEU A 233 -12.60 21.17 6.78
CA LEU A 233 -12.59 22.45 6.10
C LEU A 233 -11.15 22.91 5.95
N GLU A 234 -10.64 22.97 4.71
CA GLU A 234 -9.34 23.53 4.38
C GLU A 234 -9.48 25.02 4.13
N LEU A 235 -8.73 25.84 4.85
CA LEU A 235 -8.70 27.28 4.71
C LEU A 235 -7.31 27.77 4.34
N ARG A 236 -7.20 28.53 3.25
CA ARG A 236 -5.97 29.23 2.88
C ARG A 236 -6.14 30.72 3.05
N PHE A 237 -5.17 31.34 3.66
CA PHE A 237 -5.15 32.79 3.92
C PHE A 237 -3.94 33.41 3.24
N ASP A 238 -4.02 34.73 3.03
CA ASP A 238 -2.84 35.53 2.75
C ASP A 238 -1.87 35.43 3.94
N VAL A 239 -0.58 35.37 3.66
CA VAL A 239 0.46 35.22 4.70
C VAL A 239 0.36 36.32 5.77
N GLU A 240 0.07 37.58 5.37
CA GLU A 240 -0.06 38.70 6.28
C GLU A 240 -1.37 38.72 7.08
N ARG A 241 -2.39 37.96 6.65
CA ARG A 241 -3.74 37.91 7.25
C ARG A 241 -4.10 36.52 7.80
N ARG A 242 -3.16 35.62 7.85
CA ARG A 242 -3.37 34.27 8.35
C ARG A 242 -3.63 34.32 9.87
N PRO A 243 -4.80 33.86 10.36
CA PRO A 243 -5.05 33.78 11.76
C PRO A 243 -4.19 32.69 12.41
N ASP A 244 -3.92 32.83 13.69
CA ASP A 244 -3.38 31.77 14.51
C ASP A 244 -4.41 30.62 14.61
N ALA A 245 -3.96 29.38 14.63
CA ALA A 245 -4.81 28.19 14.75
C ALA A 245 -5.72 28.27 15.99
N THR A 246 -5.25 28.87 17.09
CA THR A 246 -6.04 29.08 18.33
C THR A 246 -7.25 29.98 18.11
N ALA A 247 -7.20 30.92 17.18
CA ALA A 247 -8.33 31.81 16.86
C ALA A 247 -9.48 31.05 16.16
N LEU A 248 -9.18 29.97 15.48
CA LEU A 248 -10.15 29.11 14.78
C LEU A 248 -10.60 27.90 15.61
N ALA A 249 -9.96 27.61 16.74
CA ALA A 249 -10.32 26.49 17.61
C ALA A 249 -11.80 26.47 18.08
N PRO A 250 -12.49 27.63 18.30
CA PRO A 250 -13.92 27.60 18.67
C PRO A 250 -14.85 27.05 17.59
N PHE A 251 -14.44 26.96 16.33
CA PHE A 251 -15.28 26.57 15.19
C PHE A 251 -15.08 25.10 14.77
N ALA A 252 -14.17 24.35 15.42
CA ALA A 252 -13.84 22.98 15.02
C ALA A 252 -13.49 22.13 16.23
N GLU A 253 -13.65 20.81 16.11
CA GLU A 253 -13.20 19.86 17.14
C GLU A 253 -11.67 19.85 17.27
N ARG A 254 -10.98 20.11 16.17
CA ARG A 254 -9.52 20.17 16.08
C ARG A 254 -9.13 21.11 14.96
N VAL A 255 -8.05 21.84 15.15
CA VAL A 255 -7.40 22.65 14.10
C VAL A 255 -5.97 22.18 13.95
N GLU A 256 -5.57 21.93 12.72
CA GLU A 256 -4.17 21.65 12.38
C GLU A 256 -3.62 22.72 11.46
N GLU A 257 -2.39 23.11 11.75
CA GLU A 257 -1.68 24.12 10.99
C GLU A 257 -0.67 23.44 10.06
N LEU A 258 -0.88 23.61 8.74
CA LEU A 258 0.08 23.25 7.71
C LEU A 258 0.74 24.52 7.18
N PRO A 259 1.91 24.45 6.53
CA PRO A 259 2.62 25.63 6.04
C PRO A 259 1.79 26.54 5.14
N ASP A 260 0.90 25.98 4.32
CA ASP A 260 0.12 26.69 3.30
C ASP A 260 -1.38 26.83 3.63
N ARG A 261 -1.88 26.14 4.67
CA ARG A 261 -3.32 26.07 5.00
C ARG A 261 -3.57 25.73 6.46
N LEU A 262 -4.81 25.95 6.89
CA LEU A 262 -5.35 25.47 8.15
C LEU A 262 -6.42 24.41 7.88
N LEU A 263 -6.38 23.30 8.61
CA LEU A 263 -7.36 22.21 8.54
C LEU A 263 -8.25 22.28 9.77
N LEU A 264 -9.55 22.49 9.57
CA LEU A 264 -10.56 22.52 10.61
C LEU A 264 -11.37 21.23 10.54
N TYR A 265 -11.26 20.40 11.52
CA TYR A 265 -11.95 19.11 11.62
C TYR A 265 -13.32 19.32 12.27
N SER A 266 -14.38 18.99 11.55
CA SER A 266 -15.76 19.21 11.99
C SER A 266 -16.73 18.16 11.46
N ALA A 267 -17.93 18.13 12.01
CA ALA A 267 -19.00 17.27 11.51
C ALA A 267 -19.64 17.79 10.22
N ASP A 268 -19.59 19.12 10.00
CA ASP A 268 -20.18 19.81 8.84
C ASP A 268 -19.27 20.97 8.43
N GLY A 269 -18.54 20.79 7.35
CA GLY A 269 -17.57 21.76 6.83
C GLY A 269 -18.21 23.03 6.29
N GLU A 270 -19.40 22.94 5.68
CA GLU A 270 -20.11 24.12 5.17
C GLU A 270 -20.63 25.00 6.31
N HIS A 271 -21.19 24.39 7.34
CA HIS A 271 -21.61 25.08 8.54
C HIS A 271 -20.42 25.78 9.22
N THR A 272 -19.32 25.06 9.39
CA THR A 272 -18.07 25.58 9.96
C THR A 272 -17.54 26.77 9.15
N HIS A 273 -17.57 26.68 7.82
CA HIS A 273 -17.16 27.80 6.94
C HIS A 273 -18.03 29.03 7.17
N ALA A 274 -19.36 28.86 7.25
CA ALA A 274 -20.26 29.97 7.51
C ALA A 274 -20.03 30.64 8.88
N GLU A 275 -19.67 29.88 9.92
CA GLU A 275 -19.33 30.41 11.23
C GLU A 275 -18.01 31.18 11.24
N VAL A 276 -16.99 30.63 10.60
CA VAL A 276 -15.68 31.29 10.41
C VAL A 276 -15.84 32.63 9.67
N ALA A 277 -16.65 32.64 8.60
CA ALA A 277 -16.93 33.86 7.84
C ALA A 277 -17.71 34.90 8.68
N ARG A 278 -18.70 34.47 9.47
CA ARG A 278 -19.46 35.37 10.39
C ARG A 278 -18.57 35.98 11.48
N ALA A 279 -17.52 35.26 11.87
CA ALA A 279 -16.53 35.77 12.84
C ALA A 279 -15.53 36.74 12.23
N GLY A 280 -15.63 37.04 10.93
CA GLY A 280 -14.79 38.03 10.23
C GLY A 280 -13.52 37.47 9.63
N PHE A 281 -13.30 36.16 9.61
CA PHE A 281 -12.17 35.56 8.92
C PHE A 281 -12.50 35.39 7.43
N VAL A 282 -11.66 35.96 6.56
CA VAL A 282 -11.85 35.94 5.11
C VAL A 282 -10.70 35.16 4.46
N PRO A 283 -10.84 33.86 4.22
CA PRO A 283 -9.81 33.07 3.56
C PRO A 283 -9.74 33.41 2.05
N LEU A 284 -8.56 33.22 1.44
CA LEU A 284 -8.38 33.25 -0.03
C LEU A 284 -9.11 32.08 -0.71
N SER A 285 -9.15 30.93 -0.07
CA SER A 285 -9.94 29.78 -0.51
C SER A 285 -10.41 28.96 0.66
N ALA A 286 -11.58 28.37 0.51
CA ALA A 286 -12.18 27.42 1.45
C ALA A 286 -12.65 26.20 0.68
N LEU A 287 -12.32 25.01 1.19
CA LEU A 287 -12.73 23.72 0.61
C LEU A 287 -13.22 22.80 1.73
N ALA A 288 -14.51 22.52 1.77
CA ALA A 288 -15.06 21.47 2.60
C ALA A 288 -14.94 20.13 1.85
N ARG A 289 -14.30 19.17 2.49
CA ARG A 289 -14.13 17.81 1.95
C ARG A 289 -14.38 16.74 3.01
N ARG A 290 -14.63 15.51 2.61
CA ARG A 290 -14.62 14.38 3.54
C ARG A 290 -13.21 14.12 4.07
N SER A 291 -13.14 13.59 5.27
CA SER A 291 -11.89 13.10 5.85
C SER A 291 -11.37 11.88 5.07
N THR A 292 -10.05 11.76 5.02
CA THR A 292 -9.32 10.70 4.33
C THR A 292 -8.34 10.00 5.27
N LEU A 293 -7.67 8.95 4.81
CA LEU A 293 -6.58 8.32 5.58
C LEU A 293 -5.39 9.27 5.82
N GLU A 294 -5.22 10.33 5.03
CA GLU A 294 -4.22 11.37 5.27
C GLU A 294 -4.48 12.08 6.60
N ASP A 295 -5.73 12.42 6.87
CA ASP A 295 -6.15 13.07 8.13
C ASP A 295 -5.95 12.14 9.34
N VAL A 296 -6.18 10.84 9.15
CA VAL A 296 -5.91 9.80 10.16
C VAL A 296 -4.43 9.71 10.45
N PHE A 297 -3.62 9.63 9.40
CA PHE A 297 -2.17 9.50 9.52
C PHE A 297 -1.56 10.72 10.23
N LEU A 298 -1.94 11.92 9.83
CA LEU A 298 -1.52 13.18 10.44
C LEU A 298 -1.85 13.21 11.95
N ARG A 299 -3.04 12.75 12.34
CA ARG A 299 -3.43 12.64 13.74
C ARG A 299 -2.60 11.64 14.53
N LEU A 300 -2.31 10.47 13.95
CA LEU A 300 -1.62 9.37 14.66
C LEU A 300 -0.12 9.62 14.82
N THR A 301 0.51 10.31 13.85
CA THR A 301 1.96 10.48 13.80
C THR A 301 2.43 11.91 14.04
N GLY A 302 1.53 12.90 13.98
CA GLY A 302 1.85 14.33 14.11
C GLY A 302 2.66 14.88 12.95
N ARG A 303 2.74 14.15 11.82
CA ARG A 303 3.47 14.57 10.62
C ARG A 303 2.74 14.12 9.35
N THR A 304 2.92 14.86 8.27
CA THR A 304 2.52 14.44 6.94
C THR A 304 3.52 13.40 6.39
N LEU A 305 3.07 12.51 5.48
CA LEU A 305 3.97 11.60 4.74
C LEU A 305 4.70 12.31 3.59
N VAL A 306 4.92 13.61 3.69
CA VAL A 306 5.69 14.34 2.69
C VAL A 306 7.18 14.12 3.00
N ASP A 307 7.88 13.50 2.07
CA ASP A 307 9.34 13.43 2.03
C ASP A 307 9.92 14.78 1.62
#